data_5084aa4268f707426400980d1388b175
#
_entry.id   5084aa4268f707426400980d1388b175
#
_cell.length_a   1.000
_cell.length_b   1.000
_cell.length_c   1.000
_cell.angle_alpha   90.00
_cell.angle_beta   90.00
_cell.angle_gamma   90.00
#
_symmetry.space_group_name_H-M   'P 1'
#
loop_
_entity.id
_entity.type
_entity.pdbx_description
1 polymer ?
#
loop_
_entity_poly.entity_id
_entity_poly.type
_entity_poly.pdbx_seq_one_letter_code
_entity_poly.pdbx_strand_id
1 'polypeptide(L)'
;MSCELTVKAGNLISFEWRETLSEYVRLNALPVEKYGHQPRLYALTLKVGAGLAYDDDVVYAATWLHDLGVFAGHRPEDLQQLARWDHVAYAVEKVPGILDECGFDGTKVAAVLECIRNHQPKDEPQSVESTILRDADILEQLGAVGIMRTVCKVGRDTRFATFSDAAASLQKAIVELPGKLRLETSRKLARERMRVHREFLAALAGEADGRLF
;
A
#
# COMPACT_ATOMS: atom_id res chain seq x y z
N MET A 1 -34.11 15.77 34.72
CA MET A 1 -33.20 14.60 34.71
C MET A 1 -32.28 14.78 33.51
N SER A 2 -31.13 15.39 33.76
CA SER A 2 -30.12 15.65 32.70
C SER A 2 -29.21 14.41 32.62
N CYS A 3 -29.16 13.78 31.46
CA CYS A 3 -28.22 12.70 31.20
C CYS A 3 -26.95 13.34 30.62
N GLU A 4 -25.95 13.57 31.47
CA GLU A 4 -24.62 13.98 31.04
C GLU A 4 -23.90 12.77 30.44
N LEU A 5 -23.73 12.78 29.12
CA LEU A 5 -22.82 11.89 28.38
C LEU A 5 -21.38 12.34 28.64
N THR A 6 -20.73 11.72 29.59
CA THR A 6 -19.30 11.89 29.83
C THR A 6 -18.54 11.13 28.71
N VAL A 7 -18.25 11.83 27.61
CA VAL A 7 -17.34 11.33 26.58
C VAL A 7 -15.92 11.39 27.15
N LYS A 8 -15.27 10.25 27.31
CA LYS A 8 -13.89 10.18 27.80
C LYS A 8 -12.96 10.92 26.84
N ALA A 9 -12.25 11.92 27.32
CA ALA A 9 -11.34 12.78 26.57
C ALA A 9 -10.26 12.00 25.75
N GLY A 10 -9.96 10.75 26.11
CA GLY A 10 -8.97 9.94 25.41
C GLY A 10 -9.38 9.49 24.00
N ASN A 11 -10.67 9.47 23.65
CA ASN A 11 -11.13 9.03 22.31
C ASN A 11 -11.13 10.16 21.27
N LEU A 12 -11.22 11.42 21.68
CA LEU A 12 -11.25 12.57 20.77
C LEU A 12 -9.86 12.84 20.15
N ILE A 13 -8.80 12.73 20.92
CA ILE A 13 -7.41 12.94 20.45
C ILE A 13 -7.01 11.87 19.42
N SER A 14 -7.50 10.64 19.57
CA SER A 14 -7.19 9.52 18.66
C SER A 14 -7.77 9.70 17.25
N PHE A 15 -8.86 10.42 17.07
CA PHE A 15 -9.45 10.68 15.74
C PHE A 15 -8.79 11.86 15.03
N GLU A 16 -8.38 12.89 15.77
CA GLU A 16 -7.84 14.11 15.19
C GLU A 16 -6.54 13.90 14.42
N TRP A 17 -5.58 13.11 14.94
CA TRP A 17 -4.33 12.85 14.24
C TRP A 17 -4.53 12.00 12.95
N ARG A 18 -5.48 11.06 12.95
CA ARG A 18 -5.79 10.25 11.75
C ARG A 18 -6.39 11.10 10.64
N GLU A 19 -7.28 12.03 10.98
CA GLU A 19 -7.84 12.97 10.02
C GLU A 19 -6.76 13.90 9.47
N THR A 20 -5.91 14.46 10.35
CA THR A 20 -4.77 15.29 9.94
C THR A 20 -3.81 14.55 9.01
N LEU A 21 -3.45 13.31 9.33
CA LEU A 21 -2.56 12.49 8.52
C LEU A 21 -3.19 12.15 7.16
N SER A 22 -4.46 11.74 7.15
CA SER A 22 -5.13 11.41 5.89
C SER A 22 -5.29 12.62 4.97
N GLU A 23 -5.54 13.79 5.53
CA GLU A 23 -5.60 15.04 4.78
C GLU A 23 -4.22 15.47 4.28
N TYR A 24 -3.17 15.34 5.10
CA TYR A 24 -1.79 15.55 4.65
C TYR A 24 -1.48 14.69 3.42
N VAL A 25 -1.78 13.39 3.47
CA VAL A 25 -1.53 12.49 2.34
C VAL A 25 -2.42 12.83 1.15
N ARG A 26 -3.69 13.21 1.37
CA ARG A 26 -4.59 13.63 0.29
C ARG A 26 -4.05 14.83 -0.49
N LEU A 27 -3.41 15.76 0.17
CA LEU A 27 -2.81 16.94 -0.45
C LEU A 27 -1.48 16.66 -1.14
N ASN A 28 -0.71 15.68 -0.67
CA ASN A 28 0.64 15.37 -1.12
C ASN A 28 0.73 14.15 -2.07
N ALA A 29 -0.27 13.26 -2.12
CA ALA A 29 -0.27 12.07 -2.97
C ALA A 29 -0.54 12.44 -4.44
N LEU A 30 0.45 13.02 -5.08
CA LEU A 30 0.37 13.41 -6.49
C LEU A 30 1.11 12.38 -7.39
N PRO A 31 0.64 12.16 -8.63
CA PRO A 31 -0.65 12.65 -9.17
C PRO A 31 -1.84 12.05 -8.40
N VAL A 32 -3.01 12.68 -8.51
CA VAL A 32 -4.20 12.42 -7.67
C VAL A 32 -4.66 10.94 -7.63
N GLU A 33 -4.40 10.19 -8.68
CA GLU A 33 -4.68 8.75 -8.73
C GLU A 33 -3.85 7.93 -7.73
N LYS A 34 -2.76 8.48 -7.21
CA LYS A 34 -1.95 7.84 -6.16
C LYS A 34 -2.69 7.78 -4.83
N TYR A 35 -3.45 8.82 -4.50
CA TYR A 35 -4.21 8.88 -3.25
C TYR A 35 -5.17 7.69 -3.06
N GLY A 36 -5.79 7.22 -4.15
CA GLY A 36 -6.74 6.10 -4.06
C GLY A 36 -6.14 4.78 -3.55
N HIS A 37 -4.82 4.65 -3.51
CA HIS A 37 -4.14 3.47 -2.97
C HIS A 37 -4.29 3.38 -1.45
N GLN A 38 -3.97 4.44 -0.71
CA GLN A 38 -3.91 4.41 0.76
C GLN A 38 -5.25 4.04 1.42
N PRO A 39 -6.39 4.68 1.12
CA PRO A 39 -7.67 4.30 1.74
C PRO A 39 -8.10 2.87 1.38
N ARG A 40 -7.84 2.39 0.15
CA ARG A 40 -8.12 0.99 -0.21
C ARG A 40 -7.19 0.03 0.52
N LEU A 41 -5.91 0.36 0.62
CA LEU A 41 -4.94 -0.47 1.31
C LEU A 41 -5.29 -0.58 2.79
N TYR A 42 -5.65 0.54 3.46
CA TYR A 42 -6.08 0.49 4.85
C TYR A 42 -7.33 -0.37 5.04
N ALA A 43 -8.34 -0.22 4.19
CA ALA A 43 -9.52 -1.10 4.24
C ALA A 43 -9.16 -2.59 4.04
N LEU A 44 -8.07 -2.87 3.33
CA LEU A 44 -7.56 -4.23 3.14
C LEU A 44 -6.75 -4.72 4.34
N THR A 45 -5.95 -3.86 5.00
CA THR A 45 -5.24 -4.23 6.23
C THR A 45 -6.19 -4.66 7.33
N LEU A 46 -7.35 -4.02 7.49
CA LEU A 46 -8.39 -4.42 8.44
C LEU A 46 -8.91 -5.84 8.17
N LYS A 47 -9.04 -6.23 6.90
CA LYS A 47 -9.45 -7.59 6.51
C LYS A 47 -8.35 -8.61 6.75
N VAL A 48 -7.11 -8.23 6.46
CA VAL A 48 -5.93 -9.08 6.66
C VAL A 48 -5.68 -9.32 8.13
N GLY A 49 -5.79 -8.28 8.97
CA GLY A 49 -5.60 -8.31 10.41
C GLY A 49 -6.77 -8.89 11.20
N ALA A 50 -7.88 -9.24 10.54
CA ALA A 50 -9.08 -9.73 11.24
C ALA A 50 -8.77 -10.94 12.13
N GLY A 51 -9.09 -10.82 13.41
CA GLY A 51 -8.86 -11.84 14.43
C GLY A 51 -7.44 -11.88 15.00
N LEU A 52 -6.55 -10.98 14.58
CA LEU A 52 -5.22 -10.81 15.16
C LEU A 52 -5.23 -9.71 16.22
N ALA A 53 -4.36 -9.82 17.23
CA ALA A 53 -4.05 -8.74 18.14
C ALA A 53 -2.90 -7.92 17.57
N TYR A 54 -3.12 -6.63 17.26
CA TYR A 54 -2.15 -5.71 16.71
C TYR A 54 -2.48 -4.26 17.09
N ASP A 55 -1.53 -3.37 16.95
CA ASP A 55 -1.74 -1.94 17.14
C ASP A 55 -2.22 -1.30 15.82
N ASP A 56 -3.53 -0.98 15.74
CA ASP A 56 -4.14 -0.40 14.55
C ASP A 56 -3.63 1.02 14.25
N ASP A 57 -3.18 1.78 15.24
CA ASP A 57 -2.56 3.09 15.00
C ASP A 57 -1.26 2.96 14.21
N VAL A 58 -0.43 1.97 14.55
CA VAL A 58 0.80 1.66 13.81
C VAL A 58 0.50 1.26 12.37
N VAL A 59 -0.46 0.33 12.18
CA VAL A 59 -0.86 -0.12 10.83
C VAL A 59 -1.44 1.01 10.02
N TYR A 60 -2.30 1.86 10.63
CA TYR A 60 -2.88 3.02 9.98
C TYR A 60 -1.78 3.98 9.49
N ALA A 61 -0.92 4.45 10.40
CA ALA A 61 0.13 5.40 10.09
C ALA A 61 1.08 4.86 9.00
N ALA A 62 1.52 3.60 9.13
CA ALA A 62 2.39 2.97 8.15
C ALA A 62 1.70 2.81 6.79
N THR A 63 0.43 2.44 6.75
CA THR A 63 -0.34 2.31 5.50
C THR A 63 -0.43 3.63 4.74
N TRP A 64 -0.65 4.73 5.43
CA TRP A 64 -0.77 6.04 4.80
C TRP A 64 0.59 6.58 4.30
N LEU A 65 1.70 6.22 4.94
CA LEU A 65 3.02 6.84 4.70
C LEU A 65 4.05 5.95 4.00
N HIS A 66 3.83 4.62 3.84
CA HIS A 66 4.84 3.72 3.29
C HIS A 66 5.35 4.13 1.90
N ASP A 67 4.48 4.66 1.08
CA ASP A 67 4.74 5.08 -0.29
C ASP A 67 5.00 6.60 -0.45
N LEU A 68 5.29 7.34 0.65
CA LEU A 68 5.52 8.77 0.61
C LEU A 68 6.54 9.18 -0.47
N GLY A 69 7.62 8.44 -0.58
CA GLY A 69 8.69 8.71 -1.55
C GLY A 69 8.35 8.41 -3.01
N VAL A 70 7.15 7.91 -3.34
CA VAL A 70 6.71 7.72 -4.74
C VAL A 70 5.83 8.86 -5.26
N PHE A 71 5.44 9.81 -4.40
CA PHE A 71 4.62 10.94 -4.81
C PHE A 71 5.42 11.99 -5.57
N ALA A 72 4.79 12.65 -6.54
CA ALA A 72 5.37 13.81 -7.19
C ALA A 72 5.62 14.92 -6.14
N GLY A 73 6.76 15.61 -6.24
CA GLY A 73 7.21 16.56 -5.22
C GLY A 73 8.03 15.92 -4.08
N HIS A 74 7.91 14.60 -3.87
CA HIS A 74 8.74 13.84 -2.91
C HIS A 74 9.84 13.05 -3.62
N ARG A 75 9.56 12.52 -4.81
CA ARG A 75 10.54 11.80 -5.63
C ARG A 75 11.29 12.75 -6.57
N PRO A 76 12.52 12.41 -7.02
CA PRO A 76 13.20 13.17 -8.04
C PRO A 76 12.41 13.20 -9.37
N GLU A 77 12.50 14.32 -10.09
CA GLU A 77 11.97 14.45 -11.45
C GLU A 77 12.96 13.95 -12.51
N ASP A 78 14.26 14.06 -12.22
CA ASP A 78 15.32 13.57 -13.09
C ASP A 78 15.31 12.05 -13.20
N LEU A 79 15.29 11.52 -14.43
CA LEU A 79 15.18 10.09 -14.69
C LEU A 79 16.37 9.26 -14.18
N GLN A 80 17.59 9.84 -14.17
CA GLN A 80 18.77 9.13 -13.69
C GLN A 80 18.77 9.02 -12.16
N GLN A 81 18.33 10.09 -11.49
CA GLN A 81 18.14 10.07 -10.03
C GLN A 81 16.99 9.16 -9.65
N LEU A 82 15.87 9.20 -10.39
CA LEU A 82 14.70 8.34 -10.16
C LEU A 82 15.05 6.84 -10.29
N ALA A 83 15.92 6.48 -11.23
CA ALA A 83 16.36 5.09 -11.41
C ALA A 83 17.14 4.53 -10.21
N ARG A 84 17.71 5.40 -9.37
CA ARG A 84 18.47 5.05 -8.15
C ARG A 84 17.73 5.43 -6.87
N TRP A 85 16.50 5.92 -7.01
CA TRP A 85 15.73 6.46 -5.90
C TRP A 85 15.24 5.36 -4.96
N ASP A 86 15.59 5.48 -3.68
CA ASP A 86 15.07 4.64 -2.62
C ASP A 86 13.91 5.37 -1.90
N HIS A 87 12.68 5.09 -2.33
CA HIS A 87 11.49 5.68 -1.74
C HIS A 87 11.27 5.24 -0.29
N VAL A 88 11.76 4.06 0.09
CA VAL A 88 11.64 3.55 1.46
C VAL A 88 12.58 4.33 2.39
N ALA A 89 13.85 4.50 1.99
CA ALA A 89 14.80 5.31 2.75
C ALA A 89 14.31 6.74 2.95
N TYR A 90 13.74 7.35 1.90
CA TYR A 90 13.13 8.67 1.98
C TYR A 90 11.94 8.71 2.96
N ALA A 91 11.02 7.76 2.88
CA ALA A 91 9.88 7.69 3.80
C ALA A 91 10.36 7.54 5.25
N VAL A 92 11.31 6.65 5.51
CA VAL A 92 11.90 6.44 6.86
C VAL A 92 12.52 7.72 7.42
N GLU A 93 13.13 8.57 6.58
CA GLU A 93 13.69 9.85 7.01
C GLU A 93 12.60 10.90 7.35
N LYS A 94 11.55 10.98 6.54
CA LYS A 94 10.55 12.06 6.63
C LYS A 94 9.40 11.77 7.58
N VAL A 95 9.00 10.51 7.71
CA VAL A 95 7.82 10.10 8.46
C VAL A 95 7.81 10.52 9.93
N PRO A 96 8.94 10.47 10.70
CA PRO A 96 8.91 10.92 12.09
C PRO A 96 8.44 12.36 12.27
N GLY A 97 8.92 13.29 11.44
CA GLY A 97 8.49 14.70 11.50
C GLY A 97 7.02 14.89 11.15
N ILE A 98 6.54 14.19 10.11
CA ILE A 98 5.13 14.24 9.70
C ILE A 98 4.21 13.71 10.81
N LEU A 99 4.58 12.61 11.45
CA LEU A 99 3.81 12.02 12.54
C LEU A 99 3.77 12.93 13.78
N ASP A 100 4.89 13.58 14.10
CA ASP A 100 4.96 14.57 15.19
C ASP A 100 4.04 15.76 14.91
N GLU A 101 4.09 16.33 13.71
CA GLU A 101 3.21 17.42 13.27
C GLU A 101 1.73 17.05 13.30
N CYS A 102 1.40 15.77 13.05
CA CYS A 102 0.03 15.27 13.14
C CYS A 102 -0.43 14.98 14.58
N GLY A 103 0.46 15.00 15.57
CA GLY A 103 0.14 14.65 16.95
C GLY A 103 0.04 13.15 17.23
N PHE A 104 0.76 12.33 16.44
CA PHE A 104 0.84 10.88 16.65
C PHE A 104 1.66 10.54 17.90
N ASP A 105 1.35 9.42 18.55
CA ASP A 105 2.11 8.92 19.70
C ASP A 105 3.56 8.60 19.32
N GLY A 106 4.49 9.43 19.74
CA GLY A 106 5.92 9.30 19.47
C GLY A 106 6.53 7.95 19.90
N THR A 107 5.93 7.28 20.91
CA THR A 107 6.39 5.97 21.38
C THR A 107 6.17 4.85 20.36
N LYS A 108 5.25 5.03 19.43
CA LYS A 108 4.89 4.07 18.37
C LYS A 108 5.64 4.30 17.05
N VAL A 109 6.35 5.42 16.89
CA VAL A 109 7.02 5.79 15.63
C VAL A 109 8.01 4.70 15.17
N ALA A 110 8.76 4.09 16.07
CA ALA A 110 9.70 3.04 15.73
C ALA A 110 9.03 1.82 15.07
N ALA A 111 7.82 1.44 15.55
CA ALA A 111 7.03 0.36 14.97
C ALA A 111 6.47 0.74 13.58
N VAL A 112 6.05 1.99 13.39
CA VAL A 112 5.64 2.50 12.07
C VAL A 112 6.79 2.41 11.07
N LEU A 113 8.00 2.83 11.46
CA LEU A 113 9.19 2.77 10.61
C LEU A 113 9.61 1.33 10.30
N GLU A 114 9.42 0.39 11.22
CA GLU A 114 9.63 -1.04 10.97
C GLU A 114 8.69 -1.54 9.86
N CYS A 115 7.40 -1.21 9.94
CA CYS A 115 6.42 -1.55 8.91
C CYS A 115 6.82 -0.97 7.54
N ILE A 116 7.23 0.30 7.49
CA ILE A 116 7.64 0.98 6.25
C ILE A 116 8.89 0.32 5.65
N ARG A 117 9.88 -0.05 6.47
CA ARG A 117 11.11 -0.72 5.97
C ARG A 117 10.84 -2.09 5.36
N ASN A 118 9.82 -2.78 5.82
CA ASN A 118 9.57 -4.19 5.51
C ASN A 118 8.28 -4.44 4.72
N HIS A 119 7.74 -3.42 4.01
CA HIS A 119 6.47 -3.56 3.30
C HIS A 119 6.59 -4.23 1.93
N GLN A 120 7.79 -4.30 1.33
CA GLN A 120 7.95 -4.87 0.00
C GLN A 120 7.90 -6.40 0.00
N PRO A 121 7.51 -7.05 -1.11
CA PRO A 121 7.41 -8.52 -1.19
C PRO A 121 8.71 -9.27 -0.88
N LYS A 122 9.87 -8.64 -1.06
CA LYS A 122 11.19 -9.21 -0.79
C LYS A 122 11.60 -9.13 0.69
N ASP A 123 10.94 -8.27 1.47
CA ASP A 123 11.36 -7.95 2.83
C ASP A 123 10.86 -8.98 3.84
N GLU A 124 11.46 -8.94 5.04
CA GLU A 124 11.20 -9.87 6.13
C GLU A 124 10.62 -9.13 7.34
N PRO A 125 9.28 -8.95 7.42
CA PRO A 125 8.63 -8.24 8.53
C PRO A 125 8.88 -8.96 9.87
N GLN A 126 9.09 -8.16 10.91
CA GLN A 126 9.42 -8.65 12.26
C GLN A 126 8.25 -8.54 13.24
N SER A 127 7.21 -7.78 12.89
CA SER A 127 6.01 -7.60 13.69
C SER A 127 4.75 -8.09 12.96
N VAL A 128 3.64 -8.23 13.70
CA VAL A 128 2.35 -8.56 13.13
C VAL A 128 1.83 -7.39 12.28
N GLU A 129 2.05 -6.16 12.73
CA GLU A 129 1.68 -4.92 12.03
C GLU A 129 2.36 -4.82 10.66
N SER A 130 3.67 -5.05 10.64
CA SER A 130 4.47 -5.07 9.41
C SER A 130 4.03 -6.19 8.46
N THR A 131 3.71 -7.36 9.00
CA THR A 131 3.21 -8.48 8.21
C THR A 131 1.84 -8.16 7.60
N ILE A 132 0.94 -7.50 8.36
CA ILE A 132 -0.38 -7.07 7.89
C ILE A 132 -0.23 -6.08 6.71
N LEU A 133 0.58 -5.04 6.87
CA LEU A 133 0.80 -4.05 5.82
C LEU A 133 1.38 -4.69 4.56
N ARG A 134 2.45 -5.47 4.70
CA ARG A 134 3.12 -6.14 3.58
C ARG A 134 2.19 -7.09 2.83
N ASP A 135 1.46 -7.94 3.55
CA ASP A 135 0.53 -8.87 2.93
C ASP A 135 -0.62 -8.14 2.22
N ALA A 136 -1.11 -7.04 2.80
CA ALA A 136 -2.14 -6.20 2.17
C ALA A 136 -1.61 -5.54 0.88
N ASP A 137 -0.38 -5.00 0.87
CA ASP A 137 0.18 -4.39 -0.34
C ASP A 137 0.47 -5.44 -1.43
N ILE A 138 0.90 -6.64 -1.06
CA ILE A 138 0.98 -7.77 -2.00
C ILE A 138 -0.40 -8.07 -2.62
N LEU A 139 -1.45 -8.11 -1.81
CA LEU A 139 -2.82 -8.37 -2.29
C LEU A 139 -3.34 -7.26 -3.23
N GLU A 140 -2.93 -6.01 -3.04
CA GLU A 140 -3.27 -4.88 -3.94
C GLU A 140 -2.66 -5.03 -5.35
N GLN A 141 -1.67 -5.89 -5.51
CA GLN A 141 -1.05 -6.20 -6.79
C GLN A 141 -1.73 -7.39 -7.51
N LEU A 142 -2.70 -8.03 -6.87
CA LEU A 142 -3.45 -9.17 -7.40
C LEU A 142 -4.91 -8.81 -7.72
N GLY A 143 -5.51 -9.53 -8.68
CA GLY A 143 -6.91 -9.36 -9.06
C GLY A 143 -7.19 -8.09 -9.85
N ALA A 144 -8.45 -7.69 -9.92
CA ALA A 144 -8.91 -6.59 -10.77
C ALA A 144 -8.20 -5.26 -10.48
N VAL A 145 -7.97 -4.94 -9.19
CA VAL A 145 -7.25 -3.72 -8.79
C VAL A 145 -5.79 -3.77 -9.25
N GLY A 146 -5.11 -4.90 -9.07
CA GLY A 146 -3.73 -5.09 -9.52
C GLY A 146 -3.59 -4.95 -11.04
N ILE A 147 -4.54 -5.50 -11.80
CA ILE A 147 -4.62 -5.36 -13.25
C ILE A 147 -4.72 -3.88 -13.64
N MET A 148 -5.71 -3.16 -13.09
CA MET A 148 -5.91 -1.74 -13.39
C MET A 148 -4.70 -0.89 -13.02
N ARG A 149 -4.11 -1.11 -11.84
CA ARG A 149 -2.88 -0.42 -11.40
C ARG A 149 -1.69 -0.66 -12.33
N THR A 150 -1.60 -1.83 -12.94
CA THR A 150 -0.52 -2.15 -13.88
C THR A 150 -0.78 -1.55 -15.25
N VAL A 151 -1.97 -1.73 -15.80
CA VAL A 151 -2.33 -1.24 -17.15
C VAL A 151 -2.27 0.29 -17.22
N CYS A 152 -2.71 1.02 -16.20
CA CYS A 152 -2.66 2.48 -16.19
C CYS A 152 -1.23 3.07 -16.19
N LYS A 153 -0.19 2.24 -15.99
CA LYS A 153 1.23 2.66 -16.06
C LYS A 153 1.79 2.63 -17.48
N VAL A 154 1.13 1.95 -18.42
CA VAL A 154 1.59 1.87 -19.81
C VAL A 154 1.73 3.28 -20.40
N GLY A 155 2.90 3.58 -20.94
CA GLY A 155 3.24 4.89 -21.47
C GLY A 155 3.52 5.99 -20.43
N ARG A 156 3.42 5.68 -19.12
CA ARG A 156 3.69 6.63 -18.02
C ARG A 156 4.88 6.20 -17.14
N ASP A 157 5.17 4.91 -17.12
CA ASP A 157 6.28 4.33 -16.34
C ASP A 157 7.22 3.64 -17.32
N THR A 158 8.51 3.93 -17.24
CA THR A 158 9.54 3.41 -18.15
C THR A 158 9.62 1.88 -18.18
N ARG A 159 9.08 1.20 -17.17
CA ARG A 159 8.99 -0.28 -17.11
C ARG A 159 7.86 -0.85 -17.96
N PHE A 160 6.94 -0.03 -18.41
CA PHE A 160 5.72 -0.43 -19.12
C PHE A 160 5.58 0.43 -20.38
N ALA A 161 6.43 0.16 -21.37
CA ALA A 161 6.35 0.85 -22.66
C ALA A 161 5.16 0.36 -23.49
N THR A 162 4.80 -0.93 -23.33
CA THR A 162 3.78 -1.62 -24.13
C THR A 162 2.77 -2.36 -23.25
N PHE A 163 1.65 -2.76 -23.82
CA PHE A 163 0.71 -3.67 -23.16
C PHE A 163 1.33 -5.06 -22.92
N SER A 164 2.27 -5.49 -23.74
CA SER A 164 3.02 -6.73 -23.54
C SER A 164 3.85 -6.69 -22.25
N ASP A 165 4.48 -5.54 -21.94
CA ASP A 165 5.21 -5.36 -20.67
C ASP A 165 4.27 -5.47 -19.47
N ALA A 166 3.09 -4.85 -19.59
CA ALA A 166 2.07 -4.92 -18.55
C ALA A 166 1.58 -6.36 -18.35
N ALA A 167 1.27 -7.09 -19.43
CA ALA A 167 0.84 -8.49 -19.37
C ALA A 167 1.92 -9.40 -18.77
N ALA A 168 3.19 -9.21 -19.14
CA ALA A 168 4.32 -9.95 -18.55
C ALA A 168 4.46 -9.68 -17.05
N SER A 169 4.31 -8.43 -16.63
CA SER A 169 4.32 -8.05 -15.21
C SER A 169 3.15 -8.67 -14.44
N LEU A 170 1.95 -8.70 -15.01
CA LEU A 170 0.79 -9.36 -14.43
C LEU A 170 1.01 -10.87 -14.31
N GLN A 171 1.55 -11.52 -15.34
CA GLN A 171 1.89 -12.94 -15.31
C GLN A 171 2.92 -13.25 -14.21
N LYS A 172 3.95 -12.43 -14.07
CA LYS A 172 4.94 -12.56 -13.01
C LYS A 172 4.31 -12.43 -11.62
N ALA A 173 3.42 -11.46 -11.43
CA ALA A 173 2.74 -11.23 -10.16
C ALA A 173 1.95 -12.45 -9.66
N ILE A 174 1.20 -13.13 -10.52
CA ILE A 174 0.43 -14.33 -10.11
C ILE A 174 1.30 -15.56 -9.83
N VAL A 175 2.53 -15.59 -10.34
CA VAL A 175 3.48 -16.68 -10.07
C VAL A 175 4.24 -16.43 -8.76
N GLU A 176 4.74 -15.23 -8.54
CA GLU A 176 5.68 -14.94 -7.47
C GLU A 176 5.00 -14.48 -6.16
N LEU A 177 3.96 -13.65 -6.26
CA LEU A 177 3.42 -12.96 -5.10
C LEU A 177 2.64 -13.85 -4.12
N PRO A 178 1.84 -14.83 -4.55
CA PRO A 178 1.07 -15.66 -3.62
C PRO A 178 1.94 -16.43 -2.62
N GLY A 179 3.11 -16.89 -3.05
CA GLY A 179 4.08 -17.57 -2.19
C GLY A 179 4.76 -16.66 -1.15
N LYS A 180 4.60 -15.34 -1.28
CA LYS A 180 5.14 -14.34 -0.36
C LYS A 180 4.21 -14.01 0.79
N LEU A 181 2.92 -14.34 0.69
CA LEU A 181 1.92 -14.07 1.73
C LEU A 181 2.18 -14.93 2.97
N ARG A 182 2.17 -14.30 4.14
CA ARG A 182 2.48 -14.94 5.42
C ARG A 182 1.26 -15.30 6.23
N LEU A 183 0.22 -14.45 6.22
CA LEU A 183 -1.00 -14.68 6.99
C LEU A 183 -1.98 -15.60 6.26
N GLU A 184 -2.66 -16.45 7.00
CA GLU A 184 -3.68 -17.34 6.43
C GLU A 184 -4.87 -16.56 5.88
N THR A 185 -5.27 -15.46 6.54
CA THR A 185 -6.29 -14.54 6.05
C THR A 185 -5.92 -13.97 4.68
N SER A 186 -4.67 -13.57 4.48
CA SER A 186 -4.14 -13.06 3.22
C SER A 186 -4.18 -14.12 2.13
N ARG A 187 -3.78 -15.36 2.43
CA ARG A 187 -3.83 -16.48 1.47
C ARG A 187 -5.26 -16.79 1.05
N LYS A 188 -6.24 -16.69 1.96
CA LYS A 188 -7.66 -16.85 1.63
C LYS A 188 -8.14 -15.75 0.69
N LEU A 189 -7.84 -14.48 1.00
CA LEU A 189 -8.18 -13.33 0.16
C LEU A 189 -7.52 -13.39 -1.24
N ALA A 190 -6.30 -13.94 -1.32
CA ALA A 190 -5.58 -14.07 -2.58
C ALA A 190 -6.25 -15.03 -3.57
N ARG A 191 -6.95 -16.09 -3.09
CA ARG A 191 -7.53 -17.13 -3.98
C ARG A 191 -8.46 -16.52 -5.02
N GLU A 192 -9.42 -15.69 -4.59
CA GLU A 192 -10.36 -15.05 -5.49
C GLU A 192 -9.71 -14.01 -6.39
N ARG A 193 -8.78 -13.22 -5.85
CA ARG A 193 -8.00 -12.25 -6.64
C ARG A 193 -7.18 -12.94 -7.72
N MET A 194 -6.56 -14.06 -7.41
CA MET A 194 -5.80 -14.86 -8.37
C MET A 194 -6.69 -15.49 -9.45
N ARG A 195 -7.92 -15.91 -9.09
CA ARG A 195 -8.89 -16.43 -10.07
C ARG A 195 -9.19 -15.36 -11.12
N VAL A 196 -9.62 -14.18 -10.68
CA VAL A 196 -9.92 -13.03 -11.57
C VAL A 196 -8.70 -12.67 -12.44
N HIS A 197 -7.52 -12.66 -11.84
CA HIS A 197 -6.29 -12.29 -12.54
C HIS A 197 -5.92 -13.30 -13.64
N ARG A 198 -6.04 -14.61 -13.37
CA ARG A 198 -5.80 -15.67 -14.36
C ARG A 198 -6.82 -15.64 -15.49
N GLU A 199 -8.11 -15.45 -15.17
CA GLU A 199 -9.18 -15.33 -16.16
C GLU A 199 -8.94 -14.16 -17.11
N PHE A 200 -8.54 -13.00 -16.57
CA PHE A 200 -8.17 -11.84 -17.38
C PHE A 200 -7.02 -12.16 -18.33
N LEU A 201 -5.93 -12.75 -17.83
CA LEU A 201 -4.76 -13.08 -18.67
C LEU A 201 -5.10 -14.12 -19.74
N ALA A 202 -5.95 -15.10 -19.43
CA ALA A 202 -6.39 -16.10 -20.39
C ALA A 202 -7.27 -15.46 -21.50
N ALA A 203 -8.20 -14.59 -21.12
CA ALA A 203 -9.03 -13.84 -22.08
C ALA A 203 -8.17 -12.94 -22.96
N LEU A 204 -7.25 -12.17 -22.34
CA LEU A 204 -6.33 -11.30 -23.07
C LEU A 204 -5.49 -12.07 -24.10
N ALA A 205 -4.96 -13.23 -23.72
CA ALA A 205 -4.15 -14.06 -24.64
C ALA A 205 -4.98 -14.58 -25.82
N GLY A 206 -6.23 -14.99 -25.57
CA GLY A 206 -7.14 -15.46 -26.62
C GLY A 206 -7.56 -14.35 -27.59
N GLU A 207 -7.86 -13.16 -27.07
CA GLU A 207 -8.31 -12.02 -27.89
C GLU A 207 -7.17 -11.35 -28.67
N ALA A 208 -5.96 -11.31 -28.09
CA ALA A 208 -4.78 -10.69 -28.72
C ALA A 208 -4.22 -11.51 -29.89
N ASP A 209 -4.48 -12.81 -29.98
CA ASP A 209 -3.98 -13.69 -31.03
C ASP A 209 -2.47 -13.51 -31.31
N GLY A 210 -1.68 -13.38 -30.25
CA GLY A 210 -0.23 -13.14 -30.32
C GLY A 210 0.20 -11.74 -30.77
N ARG A 211 -0.73 -10.79 -30.89
CA ARG A 211 -0.49 -9.42 -31.41
C ARG A 211 -0.66 -8.33 -30.35
N LEU A 212 -0.44 -8.66 -29.10
CA LEU A 212 -0.43 -7.69 -28.03
C LEU A 212 0.91 -6.91 -28.06
N PHE A 213 0.84 -5.62 -28.24
CA PHE A 213 1.99 -4.71 -28.26
C PHE A 213 1.95 -3.74 -27.08
#